data_48bd1188256b9fbd9591a3745cf4de37
#
_entry.id   48bd1188256b9fbd9591a3745cf4de37
#
_cell.length_a   1.000
_cell.length_b   1.000
_cell.length_c   1.000
_cell.angle_alpha   90.00
_cell.angle_beta   90.00
_cell.angle_gamma   90.00
#
_symmetry.space_group_name_H-M   'P 1'
#
loop_
_entity.id
_entity.type
_entity.pdbx_description
1 polymer ?
#
loop_
_entity_poly.entity_id
_entity_poly.type
_entity_poly.pdbx_seq_one_letter_code
_entity_poly.pdbx_strand_id
1 'polypeptide(L)'
;MTLRINDIAPNFTASSTQGEINFHDWIGDGWAVLFSHPKYKTPVCSTELGEVEKLADEFAKRNVKTIGLSVDTVDETSSWLEDISDIAGAKPSFPIIADTDMAVSKLYNMLPTLEEGTSDGRTALDNETVRTVFIVGPDKKIKLYLTYPMTTGRNFNEILRVIDSMLLTSSHPVATPVNWKKGEEVIIKPSVKDEEAKKLFPDGWKTIKPYLRKIPDPSK
;
A
#
# COMPACT_ATOMS: atom_id res chain seq x y z
N MET A 1 10.33 -11.85 -12.77
CA MET A 1 9.58 -12.78 -11.87
C MET A 1 8.37 -12.03 -11.36
N THR A 2 7.17 -12.59 -11.39
CA THR A 2 5.96 -11.89 -10.92
C THR A 2 5.84 -12.04 -9.41
N LEU A 3 5.81 -10.93 -8.69
CA LEU A 3 5.62 -10.91 -7.23
C LEU A 3 4.21 -11.37 -6.84
N ARG A 4 4.10 -12.11 -5.73
CA ARG A 4 2.85 -12.69 -5.24
C ARG A 4 2.61 -12.32 -3.77
N ILE A 5 1.39 -12.46 -3.32
CA ILE A 5 1.07 -12.39 -1.89
C ILE A 5 1.86 -13.45 -1.13
N ASN A 6 2.46 -13.08 -0.01
CA ASN A 6 3.39 -13.84 0.84
C ASN A 6 4.83 -14.02 0.31
N ASP A 7 5.16 -13.56 -0.90
CA ASP A 7 6.57 -13.43 -1.28
C ASP A 7 7.24 -12.38 -0.38
N ILE A 8 8.53 -12.55 -0.13
CA ILE A 8 9.34 -11.49 0.48
C ILE A 8 9.38 -10.31 -0.51
N ALA A 9 8.98 -9.15 -0.05
CA ALA A 9 9.12 -7.91 -0.80
C ALA A 9 10.62 -7.71 -1.11
N PRO A 10 11.03 -7.56 -2.36
CA PRO A 10 12.44 -7.36 -2.69
C PRO A 10 13.03 -6.17 -1.93
N ASN A 11 14.18 -6.37 -1.28
CA ASN A 11 14.90 -5.25 -0.69
C ASN A 11 15.64 -4.46 -1.76
N PHE A 12 15.77 -3.16 -1.55
CA PHE A 12 16.54 -2.28 -2.42
C PHE A 12 17.13 -1.11 -1.62
N THR A 13 18.14 -0.48 -2.16
CA THR A 13 18.67 0.80 -1.68
C THR A 13 18.54 1.80 -2.82
N ALA A 14 17.92 2.95 -2.55
CA ALA A 14 17.65 3.96 -3.56
C ALA A 14 17.69 5.37 -2.97
N SER A 15 18.03 6.35 -3.80
CA SER A 15 17.92 7.78 -3.47
C SER A 15 16.44 8.21 -3.38
N SER A 16 16.16 9.11 -2.45
CA SER A 16 14.83 9.68 -2.29
C SER A 16 14.89 11.18 -1.97
N THR A 17 13.74 11.82 -1.91
CA THR A 17 13.61 13.23 -1.45
C THR A 17 14.07 13.44 0.00
N GLN A 18 14.33 12.37 0.75
CA GLN A 18 14.80 12.41 2.14
C GLN A 18 16.16 11.71 2.34
N GLY A 19 16.94 11.58 1.28
CA GLY A 19 18.23 10.90 1.29
C GLY A 19 18.13 9.42 0.83
N GLU A 20 19.21 8.68 1.05
CA GLU A 20 19.26 7.27 0.67
C GLU A 20 18.44 6.41 1.63
N ILE A 21 17.67 5.47 1.09
CA ILE A 21 16.81 4.55 1.85
C ILE A 21 17.15 3.11 1.48
N ASN A 22 17.46 2.28 2.48
CA ASN A 22 17.34 0.82 2.39
C ASN A 22 15.92 0.43 2.81
N PHE A 23 15.15 -0.19 1.93
CA PHE A 23 13.72 -0.37 2.11
C PHE A 23 13.35 -1.23 3.33
N HIS A 24 14.02 -2.35 3.54
CA HIS A 24 13.74 -3.22 4.69
C HIS A 24 14.11 -2.57 6.03
N ASP A 25 15.24 -1.88 6.08
CA ASP A 25 15.66 -1.16 7.28
C ASP A 25 14.71 0.00 7.57
N TRP A 26 14.30 0.71 6.52
CA TRP A 26 13.36 1.82 6.63
C TRP A 26 11.98 1.38 7.13
N ILE A 27 11.44 0.24 6.68
CA ILE A 27 10.19 -0.33 7.20
C ILE A 27 10.33 -0.59 8.71
N GLY A 28 11.44 -1.19 9.16
CA GLY A 28 11.61 -1.64 10.54
C GLY A 28 10.56 -2.69 10.91
N ASP A 29 9.97 -2.60 12.10
CA ASP A 29 8.95 -3.53 12.60
C ASP A 29 7.51 -3.10 12.25
N GLY A 30 7.36 -2.10 11.38
CA GLY A 30 6.07 -1.57 10.95
C GLY A 30 5.57 -2.18 9.64
N TRP A 31 4.50 -1.58 9.14
CA TRP A 31 3.96 -1.81 7.81
C TRP A 31 4.46 -0.73 6.86
N ALA A 32 4.45 -1.03 5.57
CA ALA A 32 4.73 -0.05 4.52
C ALA A 32 3.70 -0.09 3.40
N VAL A 33 3.42 1.08 2.85
CA VAL A 33 2.73 1.28 1.58
C VAL A 33 3.73 1.86 0.61
N LEU A 34 4.24 1.04 -0.30
CA LEU A 34 5.07 1.45 -1.43
C LEU A 34 4.17 1.68 -2.64
N PHE A 35 4.19 2.87 -3.20
CA PHE A 35 3.33 3.18 -4.34
C PHE A 35 4.06 3.98 -5.42
N SER A 36 3.86 3.59 -6.67
CA SER A 36 4.42 4.32 -7.82
C SER A 36 3.42 5.34 -8.36
N HIS A 37 3.94 6.40 -8.96
CA HIS A 37 3.18 7.38 -9.73
C HIS A 37 3.92 7.68 -11.05
N PRO A 38 3.18 7.97 -12.15
CA PRO A 38 3.79 8.09 -13.47
C PRO A 38 4.89 9.13 -13.60
N LYS A 39 4.61 10.41 -13.21
CA LYS A 39 5.54 11.51 -13.48
C LYS A 39 5.28 12.72 -12.59
N TYR A 40 6.35 13.50 -12.31
CA TYR A 40 6.26 14.79 -11.64
C TYR A 40 5.45 15.81 -12.47
N LYS A 41 4.90 16.83 -11.82
CA LYS A 41 4.11 17.92 -12.43
C LYS A 41 2.95 17.44 -13.32
N THR A 42 2.29 16.34 -12.91
CA THR A 42 1.08 15.84 -13.60
C THR A 42 -0.14 15.95 -12.69
N PRO A 43 -1.34 16.24 -13.26
CA PRO A 43 -2.52 16.57 -12.47
C PRO A 43 -2.95 15.45 -11.50
N VAL A 44 -3.07 14.22 -11.99
CA VAL A 44 -3.53 13.10 -11.16
C VAL A 44 -2.53 12.77 -10.06
N CYS A 45 -1.21 12.80 -10.38
CA CYS A 45 -0.18 12.52 -9.39
C CYS A 45 -0.17 13.58 -8.29
N SER A 46 -0.35 14.88 -8.63
CA SER A 46 -0.45 15.95 -7.64
C SER A 46 -1.60 15.71 -6.65
N THR A 47 -2.77 15.29 -7.14
CA THR A 47 -3.92 15.00 -6.27
C THR A 47 -3.67 13.78 -5.39
N GLU A 48 -3.00 12.74 -5.91
CA GLU A 48 -2.70 11.52 -5.15
C GLU A 48 -1.69 11.77 -4.02
N LEU A 49 -0.56 12.44 -4.32
CA LEU A 49 0.47 12.72 -3.32
C LEU A 49 -0.06 13.63 -2.20
N GLY A 50 -0.85 14.62 -2.56
CA GLY A 50 -1.53 15.47 -1.58
C GLY A 50 -2.54 14.71 -0.73
N GLU A 51 -3.30 13.76 -1.32
CA GLU A 51 -4.23 12.92 -0.54
C GLU A 51 -3.51 11.98 0.42
N VAL A 52 -2.41 11.37 0.00
CA VAL A 52 -1.58 10.53 0.90
C VAL A 52 -1.08 11.34 2.08
N GLU A 53 -0.64 12.59 1.86
CA GLU A 53 -0.21 13.48 2.95
C GLU A 53 -1.36 13.82 3.91
N LYS A 54 -2.55 14.15 3.40
CA LYS A 54 -3.73 14.39 4.24
C LYS A 54 -4.08 13.19 5.12
N LEU A 55 -3.76 12.00 4.67
CA LEU A 55 -3.99 10.74 5.38
C LEU A 55 -2.76 10.29 6.21
N ALA A 56 -1.69 11.08 6.30
CA ALA A 56 -0.45 10.70 6.99
C ALA A 56 -0.69 10.27 8.44
N ASP A 57 -1.49 11.03 9.19
CA ASP A 57 -1.86 10.67 10.58
C ASP A 57 -2.63 9.35 10.66
N GLU A 58 -3.49 9.07 9.67
CA GLU A 58 -4.25 7.81 9.63
C GLU A 58 -3.34 6.62 9.33
N PHE A 59 -2.33 6.78 8.48
CA PHE A 59 -1.29 5.77 8.28
C PHE A 59 -0.44 5.59 9.54
N ALA A 60 0.01 6.68 10.15
CA ALA A 60 0.84 6.65 11.36
C ALA A 60 0.15 5.97 12.54
N LYS A 61 -1.16 6.24 12.79
CA LYS A 61 -1.97 5.56 13.82
C LYS A 61 -2.01 4.04 13.68
N ARG A 62 -1.76 3.52 12.47
CA ARG A 62 -1.74 2.10 12.12
C ARG A 62 -0.34 1.52 12.07
N ASN A 63 0.67 2.27 12.48
CA ASN A 63 2.09 1.94 12.33
C ASN A 63 2.46 1.59 10.87
N VAL A 64 1.94 2.38 9.93
CA VAL A 64 2.17 2.25 8.49
C VAL A 64 2.98 3.43 8.00
N LYS A 65 4.10 3.17 7.36
CA LYS A 65 4.90 4.16 6.65
C LYS A 65 4.51 4.20 5.18
N THR A 66 4.45 5.38 4.60
CA THR A 66 4.18 5.58 3.17
C THR A 66 5.44 6.00 2.44
N ILE A 67 5.66 5.47 1.24
CA ILE A 67 6.79 5.81 0.38
C ILE A 67 6.35 5.82 -1.07
N GLY A 68 6.56 6.96 -1.74
CA GLY A 68 6.30 7.12 -3.16
C GLY A 68 7.47 6.64 -4.02
N LEU A 69 7.23 6.40 -5.30
CA LEU A 69 8.25 6.08 -6.27
C LEU A 69 7.87 6.65 -7.64
N SER A 70 8.82 7.28 -8.32
CA SER A 70 8.74 7.60 -9.74
C SER A 70 10.11 7.46 -10.39
N VAL A 71 10.15 7.54 -11.71
CA VAL A 71 11.40 7.53 -12.48
C VAL A 71 12.04 8.92 -12.60
N ASP A 72 11.42 9.94 -12.01
CA ASP A 72 11.93 11.30 -12.00
C ASP A 72 13.13 11.44 -11.04
N THR A 73 13.93 12.47 -11.25
CA THR A 73 15.05 12.79 -10.37
C THR A 73 14.61 13.37 -9.02
N VAL A 74 15.48 13.34 -8.02
CA VAL A 74 15.24 13.97 -6.71
C VAL A 74 14.93 15.45 -6.86
N ASP A 75 15.68 16.17 -7.71
CA ASP A 75 15.52 17.61 -7.91
C ASP A 75 14.18 17.95 -8.57
N GLU A 76 13.79 17.21 -9.60
CA GLU A 76 12.47 17.34 -10.26
C GLU A 76 11.34 17.14 -9.26
N THR A 77 11.38 16.03 -8.51
CA THR A 77 10.38 15.71 -7.50
C THR A 77 10.34 16.77 -6.40
N SER A 78 11.50 17.19 -5.86
CA SER A 78 11.58 18.18 -4.79
C SER A 78 11.04 19.55 -5.24
N SER A 79 11.31 19.95 -6.49
CA SER A 79 10.79 21.21 -7.05
C SER A 79 9.27 21.24 -7.19
N TRP A 80 8.62 20.07 -7.17
CA TRP A 80 7.18 19.93 -7.35
C TRP A 80 6.40 19.88 -6.03
N LEU A 81 7.05 19.64 -4.90
CA LEU A 81 6.35 19.50 -3.61
C LEU A 81 5.57 20.75 -3.20
N GLU A 82 6.03 21.95 -3.59
CA GLU A 82 5.30 23.21 -3.33
C GLU A 82 4.03 23.29 -4.19
N ASP A 83 4.11 22.92 -5.48
CA ASP A 83 2.94 22.90 -6.36
C ASP A 83 1.87 21.93 -5.80
N ILE A 84 2.28 20.79 -5.24
CA ILE A 84 1.37 19.85 -4.59
C ILE A 84 0.70 20.49 -3.37
N SER A 85 1.46 21.24 -2.57
CA SER A 85 0.93 21.98 -1.43
C SER A 85 -0.15 22.98 -1.86
N ASP A 86 0.11 23.73 -2.93
CA ASP A 86 -0.83 24.71 -3.46
C ASP A 86 -2.11 24.05 -4.02
N ILE A 87 -1.97 22.91 -4.71
CA ILE A 87 -3.09 22.19 -5.34
C ILE A 87 -3.94 21.45 -4.29
N ALA A 88 -3.28 20.74 -3.39
CA ALA A 88 -3.95 19.81 -2.47
C ALA A 88 -4.08 20.37 -1.04
N GLY A 89 -3.41 21.47 -0.71
CA GLY A 89 -3.39 22.04 0.65
C GLY A 89 -2.55 21.22 1.64
N ALA A 90 -1.68 20.33 1.14
CA ALA A 90 -0.81 19.50 1.96
C ALA A 90 0.48 19.19 1.21
N LYS A 91 1.64 19.50 1.80
CA LYS A 91 2.97 19.24 1.23
C LYS A 91 3.42 17.85 1.66
N PRO A 92 3.74 16.95 0.72
CA PRO A 92 4.19 15.59 1.06
C PRO A 92 5.39 15.60 2.02
N SER A 93 5.23 14.93 3.15
CA SER A 93 6.26 14.75 4.19
C SER A 93 6.85 13.33 4.19
N PHE A 94 6.37 12.45 3.35
CA PHE A 94 6.91 11.10 3.17
C PHE A 94 7.99 11.09 2.07
N PRO A 95 8.92 10.11 2.10
CA PRO A 95 9.95 9.99 1.07
C PRO A 95 9.37 9.57 -0.28
N ILE A 96 9.94 10.10 -1.36
CA ILE A 96 9.64 9.71 -2.74
C ILE A 96 10.96 9.25 -3.38
N ILE A 97 11.00 8.00 -3.83
CA ILE A 97 12.15 7.38 -4.47
C ILE A 97 12.31 7.94 -5.89
N ALA A 98 13.53 8.31 -6.22
CA ALA A 98 13.97 8.69 -7.56
C ALA A 98 14.60 7.48 -8.27
N ASP A 99 13.78 6.67 -8.94
CA ASP A 99 14.17 5.42 -9.60
C ASP A 99 14.57 5.69 -11.06
N THR A 100 15.56 6.55 -11.25
CA THR A 100 15.98 7.06 -12.59
C THR A 100 16.53 5.98 -13.51
N ASP A 101 17.05 4.89 -12.97
CA ASP A 101 17.52 3.71 -13.73
C ASP A 101 16.46 2.62 -13.85
N MET A 102 15.27 2.85 -13.31
CA MET A 102 14.13 1.92 -13.27
C MET A 102 14.43 0.58 -12.59
N ALA A 103 15.43 0.51 -11.72
CA ALA A 103 15.81 -0.72 -11.03
C ALA A 103 14.70 -1.22 -10.10
N VAL A 104 14.14 -0.34 -9.29
CA VAL A 104 13.05 -0.66 -8.37
C VAL A 104 11.73 -0.88 -9.12
N SER A 105 11.43 -0.04 -10.12
CA SER A 105 10.22 -0.17 -10.94
C SER A 105 10.16 -1.52 -11.67
N LYS A 106 11.29 -1.99 -12.22
CA LYS A 106 11.39 -3.32 -12.83
C LYS A 106 11.25 -4.43 -11.81
N LEU A 107 11.91 -4.29 -10.65
CA LEU A 107 11.91 -5.26 -9.57
C LEU A 107 10.47 -5.51 -9.04
N TYR A 108 9.65 -4.46 -8.98
CA TYR A 108 8.28 -4.49 -8.49
C TYR A 108 7.20 -4.55 -9.58
N ASN A 109 7.57 -4.74 -10.86
CA ASN A 109 6.65 -4.77 -12.01
C ASN A 109 5.74 -3.53 -12.07
N MET A 110 6.31 -2.35 -11.86
CA MET A 110 5.58 -1.08 -11.86
C MET A 110 5.57 -0.37 -13.22
N LEU A 111 6.17 -0.98 -14.23
CA LEU A 111 6.21 -0.44 -15.59
C LEU A 111 5.08 -1.03 -16.44
N PRO A 112 4.49 -0.25 -17.36
CA PRO A 112 3.53 -0.79 -18.33
C PRO A 112 4.24 -1.71 -19.32
N THR A 113 3.49 -2.66 -19.89
CA THR A 113 3.95 -3.39 -21.08
C THR A 113 3.75 -2.49 -22.29
N LEU A 114 4.78 -2.27 -23.10
CA LEU A 114 4.63 -1.62 -24.41
C LEU A 114 4.15 -2.65 -25.43
N GLU A 115 3.31 -2.19 -26.35
CA GLU A 115 2.84 -2.99 -27.48
C GLU A 115 3.98 -3.45 -28.40
N GLU A 116 5.12 -2.73 -28.41
CA GLU A 116 6.29 -3.05 -29.20
C GLU A 116 7.58 -2.96 -28.34
N GLY A 117 8.31 -4.08 -28.27
CA GLY A 117 9.65 -4.15 -27.69
C GLY A 117 9.74 -4.61 -26.24
N THR A 118 10.97 -4.90 -25.80
CA THR A 118 11.31 -5.28 -24.44
C THR A 118 11.57 -4.05 -23.57
N SER A 119 11.60 -4.23 -22.25
CA SER A 119 12.00 -3.16 -21.30
C SER A 119 13.47 -2.75 -21.45
N ASP A 120 14.26 -3.52 -22.19
CA ASP A 120 15.67 -3.24 -22.41
C ASP A 120 15.86 -2.02 -23.34
N GLY A 121 16.73 -1.11 -22.93
CA GLY A 121 17.07 0.09 -23.70
C GLY A 121 16.13 1.29 -23.54
N ARG A 122 15.09 1.21 -22.67
CA ARG A 122 14.21 2.33 -22.36
C ARG A 122 14.84 3.28 -21.37
N THR A 123 14.61 4.56 -21.58
CA THR A 123 14.99 5.62 -20.63
C THR A 123 13.81 6.00 -19.75
N ALA A 124 14.06 6.75 -18.70
CA ALA A 124 13.01 7.33 -17.87
C ALA A 124 12.01 8.20 -18.65
N LEU A 125 12.42 8.74 -19.80
CA LEU A 125 11.56 9.51 -20.71
C LEU A 125 10.55 8.61 -21.44
N ASP A 126 10.90 7.35 -21.69
CA ASP A 126 10.06 6.41 -22.45
C ASP A 126 9.13 5.61 -21.55
N ASN A 127 9.43 5.55 -20.24
CA ASN A 127 8.74 4.68 -19.28
C ASN A 127 8.31 5.40 -18.01
N GLU A 128 7.13 5.91 -18.02
CA GLU A 128 6.45 6.29 -16.80
C GLU A 128 5.93 5.04 -16.09
N THR A 129 6.01 5.00 -14.75
CA THR A 129 5.42 3.91 -13.97
C THR A 129 3.91 3.96 -14.02
N VAL A 130 3.25 2.80 -13.97
CA VAL A 130 1.81 2.72 -13.68
C VAL A 130 1.55 3.00 -12.19
N ARG A 131 0.28 3.13 -11.79
CA ARG A 131 -0.10 3.42 -10.41
C ARG A 131 -0.23 2.14 -9.58
N THR A 132 0.89 1.53 -9.27
CA THR A 132 0.94 0.31 -8.44
C THR A 132 1.04 0.67 -6.97
N VAL A 133 0.42 -0.15 -6.12
CA VAL A 133 0.53 -0.11 -4.65
C VAL A 133 0.92 -1.47 -4.17
N PHE A 134 1.92 -1.54 -3.29
CA PHE A 134 2.25 -2.72 -2.50
C PHE A 134 2.07 -2.40 -1.02
N ILE A 135 1.36 -3.28 -0.30
CA ILE A 135 1.33 -3.27 1.16
C ILE A 135 2.25 -4.37 1.64
N VAL A 136 3.27 -3.99 2.42
CA VAL A 136 4.28 -4.88 2.98
C VAL A 136 4.12 -4.93 4.49
N GLY A 137 4.06 -6.14 5.04
CA GLY A 137 3.92 -6.34 6.48
C GLY A 137 5.25 -6.26 7.25
N PRO A 138 5.20 -6.34 8.60
CA PRO A 138 6.41 -6.34 9.45
C PRO A 138 7.35 -7.51 9.15
N ASP A 139 6.82 -8.63 8.67
CA ASP A 139 7.57 -9.82 8.23
C ASP A 139 8.21 -9.63 6.83
N LYS A 140 8.23 -8.42 6.30
CA LYS A 140 8.74 -8.06 4.97
C LYS A 140 8.04 -8.79 3.82
N LYS A 141 6.84 -9.34 4.05
CA LYS A 141 6.08 -10.02 3.00
C LYS A 141 5.03 -9.11 2.38
N ILE A 142 4.84 -9.29 1.09
CA ILE A 142 3.75 -8.66 0.34
C ILE A 142 2.42 -9.19 0.88
N LYS A 143 1.56 -8.31 1.32
CA LYS A 143 0.22 -8.62 1.85
C LYS A 143 -0.88 -8.31 0.86
N LEU A 144 -0.66 -7.30 0.02
CA LEU A 144 -1.57 -6.89 -1.03
C LEU A 144 -0.79 -6.14 -2.10
N TYR A 145 -1.23 -6.24 -3.35
CA TYR A 145 -0.85 -5.30 -4.40
C TYR A 145 -2.06 -4.96 -5.26
N LEU A 146 -2.07 -3.73 -5.77
CA LEU A 146 -3.10 -3.19 -6.68
C LEU A 146 -2.39 -2.40 -7.77
N THR A 147 -2.89 -2.49 -9.00
CA THR A 147 -2.37 -1.71 -10.12
C THR A 147 -3.52 -1.02 -10.84
N TYR A 148 -3.38 0.29 -11.02
CA TYR A 148 -4.32 1.16 -11.71
C TYR A 148 -3.67 1.68 -12.99
N PRO A 149 -4.46 1.91 -14.06
CA PRO A 149 -3.95 2.58 -15.25
C PRO A 149 -3.54 4.04 -14.93
N MET A 150 -2.64 4.60 -15.71
CA MET A 150 -2.09 5.95 -15.49
C MET A 150 -3.16 7.04 -15.40
N THR A 151 -4.29 6.86 -16.09
CA THR A 151 -5.41 7.82 -16.14
C THR A 151 -6.34 7.78 -14.93
N THR A 152 -6.19 6.79 -14.04
CA THR A 152 -7.13 6.55 -12.94
C THR A 152 -6.46 6.78 -11.58
N GLY A 153 -6.86 7.85 -10.88
CA GLY A 153 -6.44 8.12 -9.50
C GLY A 153 -6.92 7.04 -8.54
N ARG A 154 -6.08 6.69 -7.56
CA ARG A 154 -6.34 5.63 -6.59
C ARG A 154 -7.28 6.08 -5.47
N ASN A 155 -7.95 5.12 -4.86
CA ASN A 155 -8.73 5.33 -3.65
C ASN A 155 -7.89 4.94 -2.41
N PHE A 156 -7.25 5.91 -1.76
CA PHE A 156 -6.42 5.67 -0.58
C PHE A 156 -7.24 5.31 0.67
N ASN A 157 -8.53 5.65 0.74
CA ASN A 157 -9.43 5.18 1.78
C ASN A 157 -9.65 3.66 1.68
N GLU A 158 -9.68 3.08 0.46
CA GLU A 158 -9.71 1.63 0.29
C GLU A 158 -8.41 0.98 0.77
N ILE A 159 -7.26 1.61 0.55
CA ILE A 159 -5.97 1.12 1.06
C ILE A 159 -5.99 1.10 2.59
N LEU A 160 -6.45 2.16 3.25
CA LEU A 160 -6.64 2.21 4.70
C LEU A 160 -7.64 1.16 5.20
N ARG A 161 -8.75 0.97 4.50
CA ARG A 161 -9.75 -0.06 4.83
C ARG A 161 -9.14 -1.46 4.81
N VAL A 162 -8.35 -1.78 3.80
CA VAL A 162 -7.69 -3.08 3.68
C VAL A 162 -6.61 -3.26 4.77
N ILE A 163 -5.86 -2.20 5.09
CA ILE A 163 -4.90 -2.21 6.20
C ILE A 163 -5.63 -2.50 7.53
N ASP A 164 -6.74 -1.83 7.82
CA ASP A 164 -7.56 -2.11 9.01
C ASP A 164 -8.02 -3.57 9.07
N SER A 165 -8.45 -4.12 7.94
CA SER A 165 -8.81 -5.53 7.82
C SER A 165 -7.62 -6.45 8.13
N MET A 166 -6.43 -6.17 7.58
CA MET A 166 -5.23 -6.99 7.80
C MET A 166 -4.73 -6.90 9.24
N LEU A 167 -4.75 -5.73 9.86
CA LEU A 167 -4.40 -5.55 11.27
C LEU A 167 -5.33 -6.37 12.18
N LEU A 168 -6.64 -6.30 11.94
CA LEU A 168 -7.63 -7.06 12.70
C LEU A 168 -7.45 -8.58 12.53
N THR A 169 -7.30 -9.04 11.29
CA THR A 169 -7.20 -10.48 10.98
C THR A 169 -5.85 -11.10 11.32
N SER A 170 -4.82 -10.28 11.57
CA SER A 170 -3.52 -10.72 12.10
C SER A 170 -3.54 -10.94 13.60
N SER A 171 -4.36 -10.18 14.34
CA SER A 171 -4.47 -10.25 15.80
C SER A 171 -5.61 -11.14 16.30
N HIS A 172 -6.62 -11.39 15.47
CA HIS A 172 -7.79 -12.18 15.83
C HIS A 172 -8.09 -13.25 14.76
N PRO A 173 -8.59 -14.43 15.13
CA PRO A 173 -8.92 -15.50 14.19
C PRO A 173 -10.25 -15.26 13.47
N VAL A 174 -10.38 -14.11 12.86
CA VAL A 174 -11.55 -13.64 12.13
C VAL A 174 -11.21 -13.30 10.68
N ALA A 175 -12.24 -13.13 9.85
CA ALA A 175 -12.17 -12.62 8.50
C ALA A 175 -13.18 -11.47 8.33
N THR A 176 -12.84 -10.49 7.53
CA THR A 176 -13.73 -9.37 7.21
C THR A 176 -14.61 -9.70 6.01
N PRO A 177 -15.92 -9.44 6.06
CA PRO A 177 -16.80 -9.67 4.91
C PRO A 177 -16.58 -8.64 3.79
N VAL A 178 -17.27 -8.85 2.66
CA VAL A 178 -17.28 -7.90 1.55
C VAL A 178 -17.70 -6.50 2.02
N ASN A 179 -17.01 -5.47 1.53
CA ASN A 179 -17.26 -4.05 1.85
C ASN A 179 -17.15 -3.69 3.35
N TRP A 180 -16.57 -4.55 4.16
CA TRP A 180 -16.40 -4.32 5.59
C TRP A 180 -15.69 -3.00 5.89
N LYS A 181 -16.18 -2.29 6.88
CA LYS A 181 -15.54 -1.10 7.45
C LYS A 181 -15.17 -1.36 8.90
N LYS A 182 -14.12 -0.71 9.38
CA LYS A 182 -13.65 -0.84 10.77
C LYS A 182 -14.80 -0.63 11.75
N GLY A 183 -14.96 -1.58 12.65
CA GLY A 183 -16.02 -1.57 13.65
C GLY A 183 -17.30 -2.30 13.27
N GLU A 184 -17.44 -2.81 12.04
CA GLU A 184 -18.56 -3.64 11.63
C GLU A 184 -18.36 -5.11 12.02
N GLU A 185 -19.44 -5.90 11.95
CA GLU A 185 -19.39 -7.35 12.23
C GLU A 185 -18.36 -8.07 11.35
N VAL A 186 -17.70 -9.04 11.96
CA VAL A 186 -16.71 -9.90 11.29
C VAL A 186 -17.14 -11.37 11.33
N ILE A 187 -16.43 -12.20 10.57
CA ILE A 187 -16.72 -13.62 10.43
C ILE A 187 -15.67 -14.41 11.21
N ILE A 188 -16.08 -15.33 12.08
CA ILE A 188 -15.17 -16.30 12.71
C ILE A 188 -14.60 -17.19 11.60
N LYS A 189 -13.26 -17.33 11.53
CA LYS A 189 -12.63 -18.21 10.53
C LYS A 189 -13.20 -19.63 10.62
N PRO A 190 -13.50 -20.28 9.49
CA PRO A 190 -14.04 -21.65 9.50
C PRO A 190 -13.13 -22.69 10.19
N SER A 191 -11.83 -22.41 10.27
CA SER A 191 -10.85 -23.25 10.96
C SER A 191 -11.03 -23.27 12.49
N VAL A 192 -11.68 -22.25 13.08
CA VAL A 192 -11.95 -22.19 14.52
C VAL A 192 -13.19 -23.03 14.83
N LYS A 193 -13.01 -24.11 15.58
CA LYS A 193 -14.12 -24.98 16.02
C LYS A 193 -14.97 -24.31 17.09
N ASP A 194 -16.22 -24.76 17.27
CA ASP A 194 -17.16 -24.15 18.20
C ASP A 194 -16.66 -24.15 19.66
N GLU A 195 -15.95 -25.22 20.08
CA GLU A 195 -15.36 -25.29 21.41
C GLU A 195 -14.27 -24.23 21.66
N GLU A 196 -13.47 -23.98 20.63
CA GLU A 196 -12.46 -22.93 20.65
C GLU A 196 -13.11 -21.53 20.56
N ALA A 197 -14.09 -21.40 19.66
CA ALA A 197 -14.83 -20.16 19.48
C ALA A 197 -15.51 -19.69 20.78
N LYS A 198 -16.06 -20.60 21.60
CA LYS A 198 -16.65 -20.29 22.92
C LYS A 198 -15.64 -19.66 23.89
N LYS A 199 -14.36 -20.08 23.79
CA LYS A 199 -13.28 -19.53 24.63
C LYS A 199 -12.82 -18.17 24.14
N LEU A 200 -12.71 -18.01 22.82
CA LEU A 200 -12.22 -16.77 22.18
C LEU A 200 -13.28 -15.67 22.15
N PHE A 201 -14.56 -16.04 22.05
CA PHE A 201 -15.70 -15.14 21.92
C PHE A 201 -16.80 -15.53 22.94
N PRO A 202 -16.57 -15.25 24.22
CA PRO A 202 -17.47 -15.71 25.31
C PRO A 202 -18.88 -15.13 25.23
N ASP A 203 -19.03 -13.97 24.60
CA ASP A 203 -20.35 -13.34 24.36
C ASP A 203 -21.16 -14.03 23.27
N GLY A 204 -20.59 -15.09 22.64
CA GLY A 204 -21.22 -15.88 21.62
C GLY A 204 -21.15 -15.27 20.23
N TRP A 205 -21.91 -15.86 19.31
CA TRP A 205 -21.95 -15.44 17.90
C TRP A 205 -23.30 -15.68 17.28
N LYS A 206 -23.56 -15.01 16.15
CA LYS A 206 -24.73 -15.23 15.32
C LYS A 206 -24.40 -16.23 14.22
N THR A 207 -25.04 -17.39 14.22
CA THR A 207 -24.92 -18.37 13.14
C THR A 207 -25.91 -18.05 12.02
N ILE A 208 -25.41 -17.72 10.85
CA ILE A 208 -26.21 -17.52 9.63
C ILE A 208 -26.29 -18.84 8.86
N LYS A 209 -25.17 -19.54 8.76
CA LYS A 209 -25.00 -20.88 8.22
C LYS A 209 -23.91 -21.59 9.02
N PRO A 210 -23.80 -22.93 8.97
CA PRO A 210 -22.76 -23.65 9.70
C PRO A 210 -21.33 -23.13 9.40
N TYR A 211 -21.10 -22.64 8.19
CA TYR A 211 -19.83 -22.08 7.74
C TYR A 211 -19.75 -20.54 7.87
N LEU A 212 -20.82 -19.86 8.30
CA LEU A 212 -20.90 -18.40 8.40
C LEU A 212 -21.40 -17.98 9.79
N ARG A 213 -20.45 -17.73 10.68
CA ARG A 213 -20.66 -17.30 12.06
C ARG A 213 -20.14 -15.85 12.19
N LYS A 214 -20.97 -14.94 12.65
CA LYS A 214 -20.64 -13.53 12.78
C LYS A 214 -20.55 -13.12 14.25
N ILE A 215 -19.61 -12.21 14.53
CA ILE A 215 -19.43 -11.55 15.82
C ILE A 215 -19.26 -10.05 15.61
N PRO A 216 -19.51 -9.22 16.63
CA PRO A 216 -19.03 -7.84 16.65
C PRO A 216 -17.51 -7.78 16.45
N ASP A 217 -17.01 -6.61 16.02
CA ASP A 217 -15.56 -6.39 15.90
C ASP A 217 -14.86 -6.59 17.26
N PRO A 218 -13.96 -7.60 17.40
CA PRO A 218 -13.33 -7.91 18.68
C PRO A 218 -12.23 -6.95 19.08
N SER A 219 -11.92 -5.94 18.28
CA SER A 219 -10.92 -4.90 18.58
C SER A 219 -11.51 -3.67 19.29
N LYS A 220 -12.83 -3.68 19.54
CA LYS A 220 -13.54 -2.60 20.24
C LYS A 220 -13.49 -2.74 21.75
#